data_93aadcb89ab666687da7f63e08ef132c
#
_entry.id   93aadcb89ab666687da7f63e08ef132c
#
_cell.length_a   1.000
_cell.length_b   1.000
_cell.length_c   1.000
_cell.angle_alpha   90.00
_cell.angle_beta   90.00
_cell.angle_gamma   90.00
#
_symmetry.space_group_name_H-M   'P 1'
#
loop_
_entity.id
_entity.type
_entity.pdbx_description
1 polymer ?
#
loop_
_entity_poly.entity_id
_entity_poly.type
_entity_poly.pdbx_seq_one_letter_code
_entity_poly.pdbx_strand_id
1 'polypeptide(L)'
;MKRLIVGALAIALILSAGTMLFAGGQQDEGADGTVEIALVIPSTIDDMAWSQAMYEGIKAVQQEMGEENLKLDVSERLWNAVDAGSAIRQYAAQGFDIVIAHGAQYQSLLDEIAPEFPDVTFAYGTGYAADHDNIFAYDPHAQEGAYLLGIAAGMMTESGIIGIVGPVESGDAIKYNKGFVQGVESVNDEANVRIAYTGSFGDLVAAGEIAETHIGAGADILTGSAQQTVGAIRVVKEYDDVYWLSTDMDQSTLAPDSIPAAQVYNFSNVIRQMIESREEGVLGGKHIPLSIANGYLSLVWNDNLSGVITQEIKDKVESAKQEIIDGDIEIELQ
;
A
#
# COMPACT_ATOMS: atom_id res chain seq x y z
N MET A 1 -66.94 78.74 -14.37
CA MET A 1 -66.66 79.21 -12.97
C MET A 1 -65.92 78.11 -12.25
N LYS A 2 -64.72 78.49 -11.78
CA LYS A 2 -64.05 77.90 -10.60
C LYS A 2 -63.48 76.47 -10.78
N ARG A 3 -62.26 76.40 -10.77
CA ARG A 3 -61.00 76.42 -10.01
C ARG A 3 -60.37 75.02 -10.10
N LEU A 4 -59.32 74.87 -10.85
CA LEU A 4 -57.95 74.66 -10.46
C LEU A 4 -57.72 74.02 -9.07
N ILE A 5 -57.18 72.81 -9.02
CA ILE A 5 -56.15 72.40 -8.06
C ILE A 5 -55.15 71.58 -8.83
N VAL A 6 -53.95 72.12 -8.82
CA VAL A 6 -52.72 71.53 -9.30
C VAL A 6 -52.21 70.56 -8.23
N GLY A 7 -52.02 69.33 -8.59
CA GLY A 7 -51.34 68.34 -7.78
C GLY A 7 -50.04 67.95 -8.48
N ALA A 8 -48.91 68.41 -7.97
CA ALA A 8 -47.59 68.10 -8.46
C ALA A 8 -47.26 66.63 -8.15
N LEU A 9 -47.10 65.82 -9.18
CA LEU A 9 -46.52 64.50 -9.04
C LEU A 9 -44.99 64.61 -9.22
N ALA A 10 -44.26 64.51 -8.12
CA ALA A 10 -42.82 64.37 -8.15
C ALA A 10 -42.47 63.00 -8.70
N ILE A 11 -41.88 62.97 -9.89
CA ILE A 11 -41.24 61.79 -10.44
C ILE A 11 -39.90 61.60 -9.77
N ALA A 12 -39.83 60.64 -8.83
CA ALA A 12 -38.55 60.16 -8.29
C ALA A 12 -37.97 59.16 -9.29
N LEU A 13 -36.97 59.61 -10.04
CA LEU A 13 -36.11 58.70 -10.82
C LEU A 13 -35.24 57.93 -9.82
N ILE A 14 -35.57 56.68 -9.57
CA ILE A 14 -34.72 55.76 -8.89
C ILE A 14 -33.73 55.18 -9.94
N LEU A 15 -32.49 55.68 -9.90
CA LEU A 15 -31.36 54.99 -10.54
C LEU A 15 -31.14 53.66 -9.80
N SER A 16 -31.63 52.57 -10.33
CA SER A 16 -31.21 51.26 -9.93
C SER A 16 -29.84 50.99 -10.57
N ALA A 17 -28.80 51.30 -9.78
CA ALA A 17 -27.46 50.72 -10.05
C ALA A 17 -27.60 49.19 -9.92
N GLY A 18 -27.66 48.51 -11.06
CA GLY A 18 -27.53 47.07 -11.13
C GLY A 18 -26.15 46.66 -10.64
N THR A 19 -26.05 46.28 -9.37
CA THR A 19 -24.97 45.47 -8.91
C THR A 19 -25.15 44.10 -9.61
N MET A 20 -24.30 43.87 -10.65
CA MET A 20 -24.02 42.51 -11.08
C MET A 20 -23.36 41.80 -9.89
N LEU A 21 -24.15 41.07 -9.16
CA LEU A 21 -23.66 39.95 -8.34
C LEU A 21 -23.05 38.99 -9.33
N PHE A 22 -21.73 39.01 -9.47
CA PHE A 22 -20.99 37.85 -9.87
C PHE A 22 -21.39 36.79 -8.82
N ALA A 23 -22.20 35.84 -9.20
CA ALA A 23 -22.27 34.55 -8.55
C ALA A 23 -20.90 33.91 -8.84
N GLY A 24 -19.89 34.26 -8.05
CA GLY A 24 -18.78 33.39 -7.81
C GLY A 24 -19.42 32.11 -7.29
N GLY A 25 -19.26 31.02 -8.03
CA GLY A 25 -19.57 29.71 -7.49
C GLY A 25 -18.77 29.61 -6.18
N GLN A 26 -19.47 29.73 -5.07
CA GLN A 26 -18.98 29.16 -3.84
C GLN A 26 -18.90 27.67 -4.18
N GLN A 27 -17.67 27.20 -4.36
CA GLN A 27 -17.38 25.82 -4.02
C GLN A 27 -17.94 25.67 -2.60
N ASP A 28 -18.91 24.79 -2.44
CA ASP A 28 -19.23 24.26 -1.13
C ASP A 28 -17.89 23.67 -0.63
N GLU A 29 -17.20 24.44 0.21
CA GLU A 29 -16.25 23.88 1.13
C GLU A 29 -17.00 22.73 1.79
N GLY A 30 -16.50 21.50 1.72
CA GLY A 30 -17.10 20.34 2.32
C GLY A 30 -17.44 20.63 3.77
N ALA A 31 -18.70 20.99 4.01
CA ALA A 31 -19.13 21.74 5.18
C ALA A 31 -19.35 20.87 6.40
N ASP A 32 -18.81 19.65 6.43
CA ASP A 32 -18.99 18.79 7.61
C ASP A 32 -17.73 18.06 8.12
N GLY A 33 -16.53 18.34 7.57
CA GLY A 33 -15.28 17.73 8.05
C GLY A 33 -15.09 16.28 7.59
N THR A 34 -15.88 15.80 6.64
CA THR A 34 -15.75 14.45 6.05
C THR A 34 -14.56 14.42 5.09
N VAL A 35 -13.66 13.47 5.27
CA VAL A 35 -12.54 13.20 4.34
C VAL A 35 -13.01 12.21 3.27
N GLU A 36 -12.85 12.55 2.00
CA GLU A 36 -13.20 11.67 0.88
C GLU A 36 -11.93 11.09 0.24
N ILE A 37 -11.77 9.75 0.33
CA ILE A 37 -10.63 9.01 -0.21
C ILE A 37 -11.08 8.17 -1.41
N ALA A 38 -10.37 8.29 -2.54
CA ALA A 38 -10.49 7.40 -3.67
C ALA A 38 -9.27 6.47 -3.73
N LEU A 39 -9.52 5.18 -3.92
CA LEU A 39 -8.48 4.16 -4.06
C LEU A 39 -8.53 3.53 -5.45
N VAL A 40 -7.44 3.65 -6.21
CA VAL A 40 -7.24 3.05 -7.53
C VAL A 40 -6.22 1.92 -7.40
N ILE A 41 -6.63 0.68 -7.67
CA ILE A 41 -5.81 -0.52 -7.47
C ILE A 41 -5.72 -1.39 -8.73
N PRO A 42 -4.56 -2.07 -8.91
CA PRO A 42 -4.36 -2.95 -10.06
C PRO A 42 -5.13 -4.27 -9.96
N SER A 43 -5.38 -4.77 -8.73
CA SER A 43 -6.07 -6.02 -8.45
C SER A 43 -7.44 -5.77 -7.82
N THR A 44 -7.83 -6.56 -6.84
CA THR A 44 -9.12 -6.47 -6.14
C THR A 44 -8.93 -6.22 -4.64
N ILE A 45 -9.98 -5.74 -3.97
CA ILE A 45 -9.98 -5.51 -2.51
C ILE A 45 -9.93 -6.82 -1.69
N ASP A 46 -9.99 -7.97 -2.34
CA ASP A 46 -9.96 -9.31 -1.75
C ASP A 46 -8.84 -10.18 -2.32
N ASP A 47 -7.75 -9.56 -2.81
CA ASP A 47 -6.62 -10.27 -3.43
C ASP A 47 -5.68 -10.96 -2.42
N MET A 48 -5.94 -10.81 -1.13
CA MET A 48 -5.14 -11.33 -0.02
C MET A 48 -3.66 -10.94 -0.07
N ALA A 49 -3.36 -9.76 -0.66
CA ALA A 49 -2.01 -9.24 -0.83
C ALA A 49 -2.01 -7.71 -0.90
N TRP A 50 -1.22 -7.14 -1.82
CA TRP A 50 -0.91 -5.72 -1.94
C TRP A 50 -2.13 -4.80 -1.99
N SER A 51 -3.12 -5.09 -2.87
CA SER A 51 -4.29 -4.23 -3.03
C SER A 51 -5.20 -4.28 -1.81
N GLN A 52 -5.46 -5.47 -1.28
CA GLN A 52 -6.27 -5.65 -0.08
C GLN A 52 -5.60 -5.01 1.14
N ALA A 53 -4.28 -5.11 1.29
CA ALA A 53 -3.57 -4.51 2.41
C ALA A 53 -3.80 -2.99 2.52
N MET A 54 -3.78 -2.26 1.39
CA MET A 54 -4.12 -0.83 1.36
C MET A 54 -5.60 -0.59 1.68
N TYR A 55 -6.49 -1.36 1.07
CA TYR A 55 -7.92 -1.25 1.34
C TYR A 55 -8.24 -1.43 2.82
N GLU A 56 -7.71 -2.49 3.45
CA GLU A 56 -7.89 -2.73 4.89
C GLU A 56 -7.26 -1.63 5.75
N GLY A 57 -6.15 -1.06 5.31
CA GLY A 57 -5.54 0.10 5.98
C GLY A 57 -6.47 1.32 5.99
N ILE A 58 -7.14 1.63 4.87
CA ILE A 58 -8.14 2.71 4.81
C ILE A 58 -9.36 2.35 5.65
N LYS A 59 -9.84 1.11 5.57
CA LYS A 59 -10.99 0.63 6.37
C LYS A 59 -10.73 0.72 7.87
N ALA A 60 -9.52 0.44 8.32
CA ALA A 60 -9.15 0.59 9.73
C ALA A 60 -9.24 2.07 10.19
N VAL A 61 -8.74 3.01 9.39
CA VAL A 61 -8.86 4.44 9.69
C VAL A 61 -10.33 4.89 9.63
N GLN A 62 -11.11 4.39 8.66
CA GLN A 62 -12.54 4.68 8.58
C GLN A 62 -13.30 4.21 9.84
N GLN A 63 -12.96 3.05 10.38
CA GLN A 63 -13.57 2.56 11.63
C GLN A 63 -13.21 3.43 12.83
N GLU A 64 -11.98 3.97 12.89
CA GLU A 64 -11.53 4.85 13.95
C GLU A 64 -12.20 6.23 13.90
N MET A 65 -12.33 6.80 12.69
CA MET A 65 -12.93 8.12 12.48
C MET A 65 -14.46 8.10 12.47
N GLY A 66 -15.06 6.98 12.09
CA GLY A 66 -16.49 6.83 11.76
C GLY A 66 -16.76 6.96 10.25
N GLU A 67 -17.68 6.14 9.74
CA GLU A 67 -18.04 6.14 8.30
C GLU A 67 -18.64 7.48 7.82
N GLU A 68 -19.21 8.25 8.72
CA GLU A 68 -19.69 9.60 8.46
C GLU A 68 -18.58 10.62 8.26
N ASN A 69 -17.39 10.38 8.82
CA ASN A 69 -16.25 11.30 8.79
C ASN A 69 -15.20 10.91 7.73
N LEU A 70 -15.21 9.68 7.22
CA LEU A 70 -14.36 9.24 6.13
C LEU A 70 -15.16 8.39 5.14
N LYS A 71 -15.22 8.86 3.89
CA LYS A 71 -15.81 8.10 2.77
C LYS A 71 -14.72 7.49 1.91
N LEU A 72 -14.96 6.27 1.46
CA LEU A 72 -14.06 5.53 0.58
C LEU A 72 -14.80 5.10 -0.69
N ASP A 73 -14.22 5.40 -1.85
CA ASP A 73 -14.60 4.83 -3.15
C ASP A 73 -13.40 4.08 -3.75
N VAL A 74 -13.67 2.99 -4.48
CA VAL A 74 -12.61 2.10 -4.98
C VAL A 74 -12.82 1.78 -6.46
N SER A 75 -11.75 1.89 -7.23
CA SER A 75 -11.67 1.41 -8.61
C SER A 75 -10.66 0.27 -8.71
N GLU A 76 -11.16 -0.91 -9.03
CA GLU A 76 -10.41 -2.16 -9.06
C GLU A 76 -9.96 -2.55 -10.49
N ARG A 77 -8.94 -3.42 -10.58
CA ARG A 77 -8.44 -4.05 -11.82
C ARG A 77 -7.94 -3.06 -12.87
N LEU A 78 -7.37 -1.96 -12.43
CA LEU A 78 -6.91 -0.87 -13.29
C LEU A 78 -5.42 -0.99 -13.67
N TRP A 79 -5.02 -2.14 -14.22
CA TRP A 79 -3.65 -2.32 -14.75
C TRP A 79 -3.34 -1.42 -15.94
N ASN A 80 -4.34 -1.10 -16.73
CA ASN A 80 -4.18 -0.28 -17.92
C ASN A 80 -4.03 1.19 -17.52
N ALA A 81 -2.94 1.84 -17.97
CA ALA A 81 -2.63 3.24 -17.67
C ALA A 81 -3.73 4.21 -18.13
N VAL A 82 -4.40 3.96 -19.27
CA VAL A 82 -5.46 4.84 -19.79
C VAL A 82 -6.70 4.78 -18.88
N ASP A 83 -7.10 3.57 -18.48
CA ASP A 83 -8.26 3.37 -17.62
C ASP A 83 -7.99 3.93 -16.22
N ALA A 84 -6.79 3.68 -15.68
CA ALA A 84 -6.36 4.22 -14.40
C ALA A 84 -6.31 5.75 -14.41
N GLY A 85 -5.71 6.37 -15.43
CA GLY A 85 -5.65 7.82 -15.57
C GLY A 85 -7.04 8.46 -15.69
N SER A 86 -7.99 7.78 -16.35
CA SER A 86 -9.37 8.23 -16.46
C SER A 86 -10.08 8.21 -15.09
N ALA A 87 -9.90 7.14 -14.31
CA ALA A 87 -10.47 7.02 -12.97
C ALA A 87 -9.87 8.06 -12.00
N ILE A 88 -8.54 8.23 -12.01
CA ILE A 88 -7.83 9.22 -11.17
C ILE A 88 -8.34 10.63 -11.46
N ARG A 89 -8.41 11.04 -12.75
CA ARG A 89 -8.95 12.36 -13.12
C ARG A 89 -10.41 12.53 -12.73
N GLN A 90 -11.21 11.47 -12.85
CA GLN A 90 -12.62 11.51 -12.48
C GLN A 90 -12.79 11.77 -10.98
N TYR A 91 -12.06 11.07 -10.11
CA TYR A 91 -12.10 11.28 -8.67
C TYR A 91 -11.62 12.68 -8.29
N ALA A 92 -10.51 13.12 -8.86
CA ALA A 92 -10.00 14.48 -8.63
C ALA A 92 -11.00 15.56 -9.07
N ALA A 93 -11.66 15.39 -10.23
CA ALA A 93 -12.68 16.32 -10.72
C ALA A 93 -14.00 16.29 -9.91
N GLN A 94 -14.27 15.20 -9.21
CA GLN A 94 -15.42 15.07 -8.28
C GLN A 94 -15.13 15.75 -6.93
N GLY A 95 -13.88 16.15 -6.65
CA GLY A 95 -13.52 16.86 -5.43
C GLY A 95 -13.09 15.94 -4.29
N PHE A 96 -12.68 14.71 -4.58
CA PHE A 96 -12.07 13.86 -3.55
C PHE A 96 -10.84 14.53 -2.95
N ASP A 97 -10.68 14.43 -1.63
CA ASP A 97 -9.56 15.02 -0.90
C ASP A 97 -8.25 14.31 -1.17
N ILE A 98 -8.29 12.99 -1.21
CA ILE A 98 -7.13 12.12 -1.38
C ILE A 98 -7.42 11.09 -2.46
N VAL A 99 -6.57 11.01 -3.49
CA VAL A 99 -6.64 9.99 -4.54
C VAL A 99 -5.38 9.13 -4.49
N ILE A 100 -5.54 7.89 -4.06
CA ILE A 100 -4.44 6.92 -3.91
C ILE A 100 -4.41 6.01 -5.13
N ALA A 101 -3.34 6.09 -5.92
CA ALA A 101 -3.05 5.18 -7.02
C ALA A 101 -2.00 4.17 -6.54
N HIS A 102 -2.46 2.98 -6.08
CA HIS A 102 -1.68 2.04 -5.30
C HIS A 102 -0.77 1.16 -6.17
N GLY A 103 0.36 1.72 -6.60
CA GLY A 103 1.38 1.00 -7.37
C GLY A 103 2.31 1.92 -8.16
N ALA A 104 3.55 1.48 -8.40
CA ALA A 104 4.58 2.24 -9.12
C ALA A 104 4.20 2.57 -10.57
N GLN A 105 3.39 1.73 -11.21
CA GLN A 105 2.93 1.93 -12.59
C GLN A 105 2.10 3.20 -12.78
N TYR A 106 1.62 3.81 -11.69
CA TYR A 106 0.81 5.02 -11.74
C TYR A 106 1.62 6.31 -11.57
N GLN A 107 2.91 6.23 -11.24
CA GLN A 107 3.75 7.41 -11.01
C GLN A 107 3.64 8.43 -12.15
N SER A 108 3.95 8.03 -13.38
CA SER A 108 3.92 8.96 -14.54
C SER A 108 2.52 9.54 -14.81
N LEU A 109 1.45 8.81 -14.44
CA LEU A 109 0.08 9.34 -14.54
C LEU A 109 -0.15 10.45 -13.51
N LEU A 110 0.32 10.26 -12.28
CA LEU A 110 0.18 11.27 -11.23
C LEU A 110 1.03 12.49 -11.52
N ASP A 111 2.25 12.32 -12.05
CA ASP A 111 3.11 13.45 -12.48
C ASP A 111 2.42 14.33 -13.55
N GLU A 112 1.62 13.70 -14.42
CA GLU A 112 0.83 14.42 -15.43
C GLU A 112 -0.43 15.06 -14.82
N ILE A 113 -1.15 14.35 -13.94
CA ILE A 113 -2.49 14.73 -13.46
C ILE A 113 -2.43 15.71 -12.28
N ALA A 114 -1.52 15.52 -11.33
CA ALA A 114 -1.49 16.29 -10.09
C ALA A 114 -1.41 17.81 -10.29
N PRO A 115 -0.66 18.35 -11.27
CA PRO A 115 -0.65 19.79 -11.55
C PRO A 115 -2.00 20.37 -12.01
N GLU A 116 -2.90 19.52 -12.54
CA GLU A 116 -4.24 19.94 -12.99
C GLU A 116 -5.20 20.15 -11.81
N PHE A 117 -4.90 19.52 -10.63
CA PHE A 117 -5.74 19.52 -9.44
C PHE A 117 -4.92 19.88 -8.19
N PRO A 118 -4.50 21.15 -8.04
CA PRO A 118 -3.55 21.56 -7.00
C PRO A 118 -4.08 21.42 -5.56
N ASP A 119 -5.40 21.34 -5.36
CA ASP A 119 -6.05 21.21 -4.06
C ASP A 119 -6.30 19.73 -3.64
N VAL A 120 -6.04 18.79 -4.54
CA VAL A 120 -6.19 17.34 -4.30
C VAL A 120 -4.85 16.75 -3.87
N THR A 121 -4.87 15.95 -2.82
CA THR A 121 -3.73 15.11 -2.45
C THR A 121 -3.72 13.84 -3.30
N PHE A 122 -2.60 13.55 -3.95
CA PHE A 122 -2.36 12.30 -4.64
C PHE A 122 -1.35 11.46 -3.87
N ALA A 123 -1.44 10.13 -4.01
CA ALA A 123 -0.45 9.24 -3.44
C ALA A 123 -0.20 8.03 -4.34
N TYR A 124 1.04 7.52 -4.38
CA TYR A 124 1.36 6.27 -5.05
C TYR A 124 2.38 5.44 -4.27
N GLY A 125 2.33 4.13 -4.45
CA GLY A 125 3.20 3.19 -3.78
C GLY A 125 4.36 2.69 -4.61
N THR A 126 5.36 2.20 -3.89
CA THR A 126 6.66 1.76 -4.39
C THR A 126 7.42 2.88 -5.11
N GLY A 127 7.36 4.08 -4.54
CA GLY A 127 7.92 5.29 -5.12
C GLY A 127 8.96 5.96 -4.23
N TYR A 128 10.03 6.49 -4.84
CA TYR A 128 11.16 7.11 -4.15
C TYR A 128 11.09 8.64 -4.13
N ALA A 129 10.28 9.24 -4.97
CA ALA A 129 10.25 10.68 -5.15
C ALA A 129 8.81 11.18 -5.25
N ALA A 130 8.57 12.34 -4.64
CA ALA A 130 7.36 13.12 -4.78
C ALA A 130 7.71 14.41 -5.54
N ASP A 131 7.52 14.39 -6.87
CA ASP A 131 7.99 15.48 -7.75
C ASP A 131 7.06 16.70 -7.74
N HIS A 132 5.88 16.60 -7.12
CA HIS A 132 4.90 17.68 -6.98
C HIS A 132 4.48 17.89 -5.52
N ASP A 133 4.16 19.14 -5.16
CA ASP A 133 3.81 19.53 -3.79
C ASP A 133 2.51 18.89 -3.27
N ASN A 134 1.73 18.24 -4.13
CA ASN A 134 0.50 17.53 -3.80
C ASN A 134 0.58 16.01 -4.07
N ILE A 135 1.77 15.43 -4.18
CA ILE A 135 1.99 13.99 -4.29
C ILE A 135 2.72 13.46 -3.05
N PHE A 136 2.19 12.41 -2.42
CA PHE A 136 2.93 11.55 -1.51
C PHE A 136 3.44 10.32 -2.27
N ALA A 137 4.72 10.00 -2.11
CA ALA A 137 5.29 8.74 -2.55
C ALA A 137 5.59 7.87 -1.32
N TYR A 138 5.01 6.68 -1.22
CA TYR A 138 5.36 5.75 -0.13
C TYR A 138 6.16 4.57 -0.68
N ASP A 139 7.22 4.22 0.07
CA ASP A 139 8.22 3.24 -0.35
C ASP A 139 8.37 2.12 0.68
N PRO A 140 7.92 0.90 0.38
CA PRO A 140 8.18 -0.25 1.21
C PRO A 140 9.68 -0.55 1.33
N HIS A 141 10.20 -0.60 2.56
CA HIS A 141 11.50 -1.16 2.84
C HIS A 141 11.39 -2.69 2.93
N ALA A 142 10.91 -3.29 1.83
CA ALA A 142 10.63 -4.73 1.75
C ALA A 142 11.80 -5.61 2.18
N GLN A 143 13.04 -5.14 1.97
CA GLN A 143 14.26 -5.82 2.37
C GLN A 143 14.39 -6.02 3.89
N GLU A 144 13.86 -5.09 4.70
CA GLU A 144 14.02 -5.16 6.15
C GLU A 144 13.22 -6.32 6.74
N GLY A 145 11.93 -6.41 6.43
CA GLY A 145 11.10 -7.51 6.89
C GLY A 145 11.48 -8.84 6.23
N ALA A 146 11.90 -8.80 4.95
CA ALA A 146 12.39 -9.97 4.25
C ALA A 146 13.68 -10.53 4.89
N TYR A 147 14.60 -9.67 5.33
CA TYR A 147 15.80 -10.09 6.07
C TYR A 147 15.42 -10.83 7.36
N LEU A 148 14.48 -10.31 8.11
CA LEU A 148 13.98 -10.93 9.34
C LEU A 148 13.28 -12.27 9.07
N LEU A 149 12.47 -12.36 8.00
CA LEU A 149 11.88 -13.62 7.56
C LEU A 149 12.94 -14.60 7.05
N GLY A 150 14.02 -14.10 6.43
CA GLY A 150 15.18 -14.90 6.01
C GLY A 150 15.91 -15.54 7.19
N ILE A 151 16.10 -14.81 8.30
CA ILE A 151 16.61 -15.37 9.56
C ILE A 151 15.70 -16.50 10.04
N ALA A 152 14.38 -16.28 10.07
CA ALA A 152 13.44 -17.31 10.48
C ALA A 152 13.55 -18.54 9.56
N ALA A 153 13.57 -18.34 8.24
CA ALA A 153 13.71 -19.41 7.26
C ALA A 153 15.01 -20.24 7.42
N GLY A 154 16.16 -19.55 7.58
CA GLY A 154 17.45 -20.20 7.76
C GLY A 154 17.55 -21.03 9.02
N MET A 155 16.84 -20.62 10.10
CA MET A 155 16.75 -21.37 11.35
C MET A 155 15.71 -22.48 11.34
N MET A 156 14.67 -22.35 10.49
CA MET A 156 13.56 -23.32 10.39
C MET A 156 13.89 -24.49 9.45
N THR A 157 14.60 -24.23 8.34
CA THR A 157 14.81 -25.27 7.32
C THR A 157 15.54 -26.49 7.87
N GLU A 158 14.97 -27.66 7.62
CA GLU A 158 15.59 -28.94 7.91
C GLU A 158 16.30 -29.52 6.67
N SER A 159 15.77 -29.20 5.48
CA SER A 159 16.32 -29.67 4.20
C SER A 159 17.55 -28.87 3.74
N GLY A 160 17.71 -27.65 4.24
CA GLY A 160 18.68 -26.68 3.73
C GLY A 160 18.33 -26.12 2.34
N ILE A 161 17.12 -26.38 1.82
CA ILE A 161 16.67 -25.87 0.52
C ILE A 161 15.46 -24.95 0.73
N ILE A 162 15.58 -23.70 0.27
CA ILE A 162 14.56 -22.66 0.43
C ILE A 162 14.17 -22.14 -0.95
N GLY A 163 12.87 -21.93 -1.19
CA GLY A 163 12.33 -21.45 -2.47
C GLY A 163 11.81 -20.01 -2.38
N ILE A 164 12.15 -19.17 -3.36
CA ILE A 164 11.53 -17.85 -3.57
C ILE A 164 10.72 -17.87 -4.86
N VAL A 165 9.43 -17.57 -4.76
CA VAL A 165 8.50 -17.41 -5.88
C VAL A 165 8.34 -15.92 -6.17
N GLY A 166 9.18 -15.37 -7.05
CA GLY A 166 9.18 -13.95 -7.42
C GLY A 166 8.18 -13.62 -8.53
N PRO A 167 7.65 -12.37 -8.56
CA PRO A 167 6.79 -11.93 -9.66
C PRO A 167 7.62 -11.57 -10.89
N VAL A 168 8.38 -10.50 -10.81
CA VAL A 168 9.29 -9.99 -11.82
C VAL A 168 10.60 -9.55 -11.16
N GLU A 169 11.70 -9.54 -11.89
CA GLU A 169 13.00 -9.10 -11.38
C GLU A 169 13.11 -7.57 -11.46
N SER A 170 12.30 -6.87 -10.67
CA SER A 170 12.31 -5.41 -10.63
C SER A 170 11.74 -4.85 -9.31
N GLY A 171 12.08 -3.60 -9.00
CA GLY A 171 11.50 -2.83 -7.90
C GLY A 171 11.59 -3.51 -6.54
N ASP A 172 10.50 -3.49 -5.77
CA ASP A 172 10.44 -4.05 -4.43
C ASP A 172 10.62 -5.57 -4.37
N ALA A 173 10.32 -6.28 -5.45
CA ALA A 173 10.59 -7.73 -5.53
C ALA A 173 12.08 -8.04 -5.43
N ILE A 174 12.95 -7.22 -6.04
CA ILE A 174 14.42 -7.37 -5.87
C ILE A 174 14.83 -7.04 -4.44
N LYS A 175 14.31 -5.95 -3.85
CA LYS A 175 14.61 -5.60 -2.46
C LYS A 175 14.25 -6.74 -1.52
N TYR A 176 13.02 -7.29 -1.68
CA TYR A 176 12.54 -8.42 -0.90
C TYR A 176 13.49 -9.63 -1.01
N ASN A 177 13.77 -10.07 -2.25
CA ASN A 177 14.60 -11.25 -2.49
C ASN A 177 16.00 -11.08 -1.90
N LYS A 178 16.63 -9.91 -2.10
CA LYS A 178 17.98 -9.62 -1.56
C LYS A 178 17.99 -9.60 -0.03
N GLY A 179 17.02 -8.96 0.59
CA GLY A 179 16.90 -8.96 2.04
C GLY A 179 16.71 -10.36 2.60
N PHE A 180 15.82 -11.14 2.00
CA PHE A 180 15.56 -12.51 2.43
C PHE A 180 16.80 -13.42 2.33
N VAL A 181 17.50 -13.38 1.19
CA VAL A 181 18.75 -14.17 1.01
C VAL A 181 19.79 -13.81 2.05
N GLN A 182 20.06 -12.51 2.26
CA GLN A 182 21.02 -12.05 3.27
C GLN A 182 20.61 -12.46 4.69
N GLY A 183 19.30 -12.45 4.98
CA GLY A 183 18.78 -12.94 6.25
C GLY A 183 19.05 -14.43 6.47
N VAL A 184 18.80 -15.26 5.45
CA VAL A 184 19.14 -16.70 5.49
C VAL A 184 20.64 -16.90 5.71
N GLU A 185 21.47 -16.26 4.90
CA GLU A 185 22.93 -16.40 4.95
C GLU A 185 23.53 -15.96 6.30
N SER A 186 22.89 -15.01 6.98
CA SER A 186 23.36 -14.51 8.29
C SER A 186 23.29 -15.56 9.41
N VAL A 187 22.49 -16.63 9.24
CA VAL A 187 22.27 -17.69 10.24
C VAL A 187 22.55 -19.09 9.71
N ASN A 188 22.53 -19.28 8.38
CA ASN A 188 22.72 -20.58 7.72
C ASN A 188 23.33 -20.36 6.33
N ASP A 189 24.66 -20.25 6.28
CA ASP A 189 25.42 -20.04 5.04
C ASP A 189 25.53 -21.29 4.15
N GLU A 190 25.12 -22.45 4.65
CA GLU A 190 25.04 -23.71 3.87
C GLU A 190 23.70 -23.86 3.17
N ALA A 191 22.66 -23.07 3.51
CA ALA A 191 21.34 -23.16 2.90
C ALA A 191 21.36 -22.72 1.42
N ASN A 192 20.64 -23.45 0.59
CA ASN A 192 20.50 -23.19 -0.84
C ASN A 192 19.20 -22.46 -1.12
N VAL A 193 19.26 -21.13 -1.30
CA VAL A 193 18.10 -20.31 -1.67
C VAL A 193 17.93 -20.29 -3.18
N ARG A 194 16.82 -20.81 -3.67
CA ARG A 194 16.47 -20.93 -5.09
C ARG A 194 15.42 -19.89 -5.45
N ILE A 195 15.68 -19.05 -6.45
CA ILE A 195 14.76 -18.01 -6.91
C ILE A 195 14.23 -18.38 -8.29
N ALA A 196 12.92 -18.28 -8.48
CA ALA A 196 12.27 -18.35 -9.77
C ALA A 196 11.19 -17.29 -9.91
N TYR A 197 11.00 -16.78 -11.13
CA TYR A 197 10.09 -15.67 -11.42
C TYR A 197 8.96 -16.13 -12.35
N THR A 198 7.71 -15.72 -12.03
CA THR A 198 6.55 -15.95 -12.90
C THR A 198 6.52 -15.04 -14.12
N GLY A 199 7.22 -13.91 -14.08
CA GLY A 199 7.14 -12.84 -15.08
C GLY A 199 5.88 -11.97 -14.96
N SER A 200 5.09 -12.14 -13.87
CA SER A 200 3.82 -11.43 -13.67
C SER A 200 3.57 -11.18 -12.18
N PHE A 201 2.97 -10.03 -11.84
CA PHE A 201 2.54 -9.76 -10.48
C PHE A 201 1.27 -10.52 -10.07
N GLY A 202 0.47 -11.01 -11.03
CA GLY A 202 -0.84 -11.61 -10.79
C GLY A 202 -1.05 -13.02 -11.37
N ASP A 203 -0.02 -13.71 -11.87
CA ASP A 203 -0.15 -15.08 -12.40
C ASP A 203 -0.08 -16.12 -11.28
N LEU A 204 -1.26 -16.42 -10.73
CA LEU A 204 -1.41 -17.40 -9.66
C LEU A 204 -1.06 -18.84 -10.12
N VAL A 205 -1.28 -19.15 -11.39
CA VAL A 205 -1.01 -20.50 -11.91
C VAL A 205 0.49 -20.73 -12.00
N ALA A 206 1.22 -19.81 -12.63
CA ALA A 206 2.68 -19.88 -12.71
C ALA A 206 3.34 -19.87 -11.31
N ALA A 207 2.78 -19.11 -10.35
CA ALA A 207 3.28 -19.11 -8.98
C ALA A 207 3.10 -20.48 -8.30
N GLY A 208 1.98 -21.17 -8.52
CA GLY A 208 1.75 -22.53 -8.06
C GLY A 208 2.73 -23.52 -8.67
N GLU A 209 2.96 -23.46 -9.99
CA GLU A 209 3.89 -24.35 -10.71
C GLU A 209 5.35 -24.17 -10.23
N ILE A 210 5.75 -22.93 -9.91
CA ILE A 210 7.07 -22.65 -9.33
C ILE A 210 7.16 -23.23 -7.91
N ALA A 211 6.12 -23.06 -7.09
CA ALA A 211 6.08 -23.63 -5.74
C ALA A 211 6.22 -25.17 -5.79
N GLU A 212 5.46 -25.85 -6.65
CA GLU A 212 5.60 -27.30 -6.88
C GLU A 212 7.03 -27.68 -7.30
N THR A 213 7.64 -26.88 -8.17
CA THR A 213 9.02 -27.11 -8.64
C THR A 213 10.03 -27.00 -7.49
N HIS A 214 9.88 -26.00 -6.61
CA HIS A 214 10.75 -25.84 -5.44
C HIS A 214 10.56 -26.98 -4.44
N ILE A 215 9.32 -27.35 -4.14
CA ILE A 215 9.00 -28.48 -3.24
C ILE A 215 9.52 -29.78 -3.83
N GLY A 216 9.30 -30.02 -5.13
CA GLY A 216 9.83 -31.19 -5.84
C GLY A 216 11.37 -31.28 -5.86
N ALA A 217 12.06 -30.14 -5.67
CA ALA A 217 13.50 -30.07 -5.51
C ALA A 217 13.95 -30.19 -4.03
N GLY A 218 13.03 -30.41 -3.09
CA GLY A 218 13.28 -30.63 -1.68
C GLY A 218 13.16 -29.38 -0.80
N ALA A 219 12.63 -28.26 -1.31
CA ALA A 219 12.42 -27.08 -0.48
C ALA A 219 11.33 -27.35 0.58
N ASP A 220 11.63 -27.04 1.83
CA ASP A 220 10.72 -27.12 2.97
C ASP A 220 10.24 -25.74 3.44
N ILE A 221 10.92 -24.67 3.04
CA ILE A 221 10.52 -23.30 3.30
C ILE A 221 10.39 -22.55 1.97
N LEU A 222 9.25 -21.89 1.77
CA LEU A 222 9.02 -21.02 0.61
C LEU A 222 8.60 -19.62 1.03
N THR A 223 8.84 -18.68 0.14
CA THR A 223 8.38 -17.28 0.26
C THR A 223 8.23 -16.65 -1.11
N GLY A 224 7.74 -15.42 -1.15
CA GLY A 224 7.59 -14.63 -2.37
C GLY A 224 6.90 -13.31 -2.09
N SER A 225 6.62 -12.55 -3.15
CA SER A 225 5.98 -11.24 -3.04
C SER A 225 4.91 -11.04 -4.11
N ALA A 226 4.07 -10.02 -3.90
CA ALA A 226 2.94 -9.63 -4.74
C ALA A 226 1.76 -10.63 -4.77
N GLN A 227 0.67 -10.25 -5.46
CA GLN A 227 -0.61 -10.97 -5.49
C GLN A 227 -0.51 -12.41 -5.99
N GLN A 228 0.47 -12.69 -6.84
CA GLN A 228 0.68 -14.03 -7.40
C GLN A 228 0.96 -15.10 -6.34
N THR A 229 1.49 -14.71 -5.17
CA THR A 229 1.87 -15.63 -4.07
C THR A 229 0.71 -16.46 -3.54
N VAL A 230 -0.52 -15.98 -3.67
CA VAL A 230 -1.73 -16.75 -3.31
C VAL A 230 -1.81 -18.09 -4.08
N GLY A 231 -1.30 -18.13 -5.32
CA GLY A 231 -1.17 -19.36 -6.09
C GLY A 231 -0.18 -20.35 -5.47
N ALA A 232 0.97 -19.86 -5.03
CA ALA A 232 1.98 -20.67 -4.33
C ALA A 232 1.49 -21.18 -2.96
N ILE A 233 0.83 -20.32 -2.18
CA ILE A 233 0.25 -20.70 -0.89
C ILE A 233 -0.77 -21.83 -1.03
N ARG A 234 -1.59 -21.81 -2.08
CA ARG A 234 -2.55 -22.91 -2.37
C ARG A 234 -1.87 -24.24 -2.63
N VAL A 235 -0.66 -24.22 -3.14
CA VAL A 235 0.14 -25.45 -3.33
C VAL A 235 0.78 -25.86 -2.01
N VAL A 236 1.46 -24.93 -1.32
CA VAL A 236 2.17 -25.22 -0.06
C VAL A 236 1.26 -25.89 0.98
N LYS A 237 0.03 -25.43 1.13
CA LYS A 237 -0.92 -26.01 2.11
C LYS A 237 -1.32 -27.48 1.87
N GLU A 238 -1.00 -28.03 0.71
CA GLU A 238 -1.28 -29.44 0.40
C GLU A 238 -0.14 -30.39 0.82
N TYR A 239 0.96 -29.81 1.36
CA TYR A 239 2.14 -30.55 1.80
C TYR A 239 2.32 -30.43 3.31
N ASP A 240 2.54 -31.55 3.97
CA ASP A 240 2.97 -31.59 5.36
C ASP A 240 4.43 -31.13 5.46
N ASP A 241 4.79 -30.43 6.53
CA ASP A 241 6.17 -29.98 6.83
C ASP A 241 6.78 -29.05 5.77
N VAL A 242 5.95 -28.38 4.96
CA VAL A 242 6.34 -27.29 4.07
C VAL A 242 5.68 -26.00 4.50
N TYR A 243 6.48 -24.94 4.65
CA TYR A 243 6.00 -23.69 5.20
C TYR A 243 6.17 -22.53 4.23
N TRP A 244 5.24 -21.58 4.31
CA TRP A 244 5.25 -20.32 3.55
C TRP A 244 5.45 -19.13 4.47
N LEU A 245 6.47 -18.30 4.21
CA LEU A 245 6.66 -17.01 4.87
C LEU A 245 6.05 -15.90 4.01
N SER A 246 5.04 -15.22 4.55
CA SER A 246 4.17 -14.30 3.80
C SER A 246 4.66 -12.86 3.80
N THR A 247 4.15 -12.07 2.84
CA THR A 247 4.36 -10.62 2.75
C THR A 247 3.06 -9.88 2.45
N ASP A 248 3.11 -8.56 2.48
CA ASP A 248 2.05 -7.57 2.26
C ASP A 248 1.03 -7.49 3.41
N MET A 249 0.45 -8.60 3.82
CA MET A 249 -0.50 -8.72 4.91
C MET A 249 -0.42 -10.10 5.58
N ASP A 250 -1.12 -10.28 6.69
CA ASP A 250 -1.25 -11.60 7.30
C ASP A 250 -2.14 -12.50 6.43
N GLN A 251 -1.51 -13.49 5.80
CA GLN A 251 -2.17 -14.48 4.94
C GLN A 251 -2.43 -15.81 5.67
N SER A 252 -2.24 -15.89 6.98
CA SER A 252 -2.38 -17.13 7.77
C SER A 252 -3.75 -17.80 7.60
N THR A 253 -4.80 -17.03 7.31
CA THR A 253 -6.15 -17.56 7.04
C THR A 253 -6.24 -18.42 5.77
N LEU A 254 -5.32 -18.28 4.81
CA LEU A 254 -5.27 -19.09 3.58
C LEU A 254 -4.72 -20.49 3.84
N ALA A 255 -3.77 -20.60 4.75
CA ALA A 255 -3.09 -21.85 5.12
C ALA A 255 -2.63 -21.79 6.59
N PRO A 256 -3.54 -21.93 7.56
CA PRO A 256 -3.24 -21.70 8.98
C PRO A 256 -2.19 -22.65 9.56
N ASP A 257 -2.03 -23.82 8.96
CA ASP A 257 -1.06 -24.83 9.37
C ASP A 257 0.28 -24.74 8.61
N SER A 258 0.40 -23.83 7.65
CA SER A 258 1.58 -23.74 6.77
C SER A 258 2.18 -22.33 6.73
N ILE A 259 1.54 -21.30 7.34
CA ILE A 259 2.06 -19.92 7.36
C ILE A 259 2.45 -19.53 8.78
N PRO A 260 3.75 -19.66 9.15
CA PRO A 260 4.22 -19.36 10.51
C PRO A 260 4.47 -17.88 10.77
N ALA A 261 4.74 -17.08 9.74
CA ALA A 261 5.02 -15.66 9.87
C ALA A 261 4.67 -14.87 8.60
N ALA A 262 4.42 -13.58 8.79
CA ALA A 262 4.19 -12.63 7.72
C ALA A 262 4.88 -11.29 8.00
N GLN A 263 5.47 -10.69 6.97
CA GLN A 263 5.79 -9.28 6.91
C GLN A 263 4.52 -8.51 6.51
N VAL A 264 4.14 -7.49 7.25
CA VAL A 264 2.93 -6.71 6.98
C VAL A 264 3.22 -5.22 6.89
N TYR A 265 2.57 -4.54 5.93
CA TYR A 265 2.63 -3.10 5.80
C TYR A 265 1.45 -2.45 6.53
N ASN A 266 1.75 -1.54 7.44
CA ASN A 266 0.75 -0.82 8.23
C ASN A 266 0.24 0.41 7.46
N PHE A 267 -0.51 0.18 6.38
CA PHE A 267 -1.02 1.27 5.54
C PHE A 267 -1.95 2.23 6.28
N SER A 268 -2.60 1.82 7.36
CA SER A 268 -3.37 2.74 8.21
C SER A 268 -2.53 3.92 8.72
N ASN A 269 -1.24 3.69 9.01
CA ASN A 269 -0.33 4.77 9.42
C ASN A 269 -0.04 5.74 8.27
N VAL A 270 0.10 5.23 7.03
CA VAL A 270 0.27 6.07 5.83
C VAL A 270 -0.95 6.94 5.61
N ILE A 271 -2.16 6.36 5.75
CA ILE A 271 -3.42 7.08 5.60
C ILE A 271 -3.56 8.18 6.66
N ARG A 272 -3.30 7.86 7.94
CA ARG A 272 -3.33 8.88 9.02
C ARG A 272 -2.36 10.01 8.74
N GLN A 273 -1.13 9.70 8.35
CA GLN A 273 -0.12 10.72 8.03
C GLN A 273 -0.56 11.64 6.88
N MET A 274 -1.22 11.11 5.85
CA MET A 274 -1.75 11.92 4.75
C MET A 274 -2.89 12.82 5.22
N ILE A 275 -3.83 12.31 6.01
CA ILE A 275 -4.95 13.10 6.58
C ILE A 275 -4.41 14.20 7.48
N GLU A 276 -3.55 13.88 8.45
CA GLU A 276 -2.93 14.85 9.37
C GLU A 276 -2.14 15.92 8.60
N SER A 277 -1.36 15.52 7.58
CA SER A 277 -0.63 16.50 6.75
C SER A 277 -1.59 17.47 6.03
N ARG A 278 -2.72 16.96 5.51
CA ARG A 278 -3.74 17.82 4.89
C ARG A 278 -4.36 18.81 5.88
N GLU A 279 -4.66 18.39 7.10
CA GLU A 279 -5.16 19.27 8.18
C GLU A 279 -4.16 20.39 8.50
N GLU A 280 -2.88 20.12 8.36
CA GLU A 280 -1.79 21.09 8.49
C GLU A 280 -1.57 21.97 7.23
N GLY A 281 -2.35 21.75 6.17
CA GLY A 281 -2.22 22.46 4.89
C GLY A 281 -1.10 21.92 3.98
N VAL A 282 -0.57 20.72 4.25
CA VAL A 282 0.45 20.05 3.44
C VAL A 282 -0.20 18.95 2.60
N LEU A 283 -0.30 19.19 1.31
CA LEU A 283 -1.02 18.29 0.38
C LEU A 283 -0.14 17.17 -0.18
N GLY A 284 1.18 17.23 0.01
CA GLY A 284 2.12 16.25 -0.53
C GLY A 284 3.57 16.74 -0.46
N GLY A 285 4.34 16.49 -1.53
CA GLY A 285 5.77 16.84 -1.59
C GLY A 285 6.62 16.01 -0.62
N LYS A 286 6.13 14.86 -0.17
CA LYS A 286 6.79 14.04 0.83
C LYS A 286 6.95 12.59 0.37
N HIS A 287 8.09 12.02 0.71
CA HIS A 287 8.36 10.60 0.66
C HIS A 287 8.09 9.97 2.04
N ILE A 288 7.39 8.83 2.06
CA ILE A 288 7.03 8.10 3.27
C ILE A 288 7.66 6.69 3.20
N PRO A 289 8.80 6.45 3.86
CA PRO A 289 9.35 5.11 3.94
C PRO A 289 8.48 4.23 4.84
N LEU A 290 8.15 3.02 4.37
CA LEU A 290 7.50 1.99 5.19
C LEU A 290 8.58 1.08 5.75
N SER A 291 9.16 1.45 6.89
CA SER A 291 10.27 0.77 7.54
C SER A 291 9.87 0.16 8.88
N ILE A 292 10.70 -0.75 9.37
CA ILE A 292 10.57 -1.29 10.72
C ILE A 292 10.80 -0.20 11.77
N ALA A 293 11.74 0.70 11.52
CA ALA A 293 12.12 1.75 12.47
C ALA A 293 10.97 2.72 12.77
N ASN A 294 10.10 3.02 11.80
CA ASN A 294 8.94 3.89 12.02
C ASN A 294 7.63 3.14 12.30
N GLY A 295 7.65 1.79 12.36
CA GLY A 295 6.49 0.97 12.63
C GLY A 295 5.49 0.83 11.48
N TYR A 296 5.85 1.28 10.27
CA TYR A 296 5.00 1.14 9.07
C TYR A 296 5.20 -0.22 8.38
N LEU A 297 6.23 -0.96 8.81
CA LEU A 297 6.51 -2.34 8.48
C LEU A 297 6.68 -3.12 9.78
N SER A 298 6.05 -4.29 9.88
CA SER A 298 6.15 -5.16 11.05
C SER A 298 6.09 -6.63 10.68
N LEU A 299 6.43 -7.51 11.63
CA LEU A 299 6.23 -8.95 11.51
C LEU A 299 5.06 -9.40 12.38
N VAL A 300 4.29 -10.35 11.85
CA VAL A 300 3.22 -11.05 12.55
C VAL A 300 3.57 -12.53 12.62
N TRP A 301 3.39 -13.12 13.81
CA TRP A 301 3.64 -14.52 14.06
C TRP A 301 2.31 -15.29 14.17
N ASN A 302 2.26 -16.49 13.61
CA ASN A 302 1.15 -17.39 13.81
C ASN A 302 1.40 -18.26 15.06
N ASP A 303 0.80 -17.91 16.16
CA ASP A 303 0.99 -18.61 17.44
C ASP A 303 0.51 -20.08 17.42
N ASN A 304 -0.35 -20.47 16.47
CA ASN A 304 -0.74 -21.87 16.28
C ASN A 304 0.44 -22.74 15.83
N LEU A 305 1.48 -22.14 15.25
CA LEU A 305 2.70 -22.80 14.78
C LEU A 305 3.90 -22.54 15.69
N SER A 306 3.66 -22.35 16.99
CA SER A 306 4.74 -22.13 17.98
C SER A 306 5.74 -23.29 18.11
N GLY A 307 5.39 -24.48 17.63
CA GLY A 307 6.32 -25.62 17.51
C GLY A 307 7.29 -25.49 16.36
N VAL A 308 6.95 -24.69 15.33
CA VAL A 308 7.77 -24.42 14.15
C VAL A 308 8.54 -23.11 14.35
N ILE A 309 7.85 -22.03 14.72
CA ILE A 309 8.45 -20.76 15.13
C ILE A 309 8.71 -20.79 16.63
N THR A 310 9.89 -21.28 17.00
CA THR A 310 10.31 -21.38 18.40
C THR A 310 10.61 -20.01 19.00
N GLN A 311 10.66 -19.95 20.36
CA GLN A 311 11.06 -18.71 21.04
C GLN A 311 12.49 -18.29 20.67
N GLU A 312 13.38 -19.24 20.44
CA GLU A 312 14.76 -18.97 20.00
C GLU A 312 14.78 -18.22 18.65
N ILE A 313 13.93 -18.63 17.69
CA ILE A 313 13.80 -17.95 16.40
C ILE A 313 13.24 -16.53 16.61
N LYS A 314 12.19 -16.38 17.39
CA LYS A 314 11.60 -15.06 17.70
C LYS A 314 12.62 -14.13 18.36
N ASP A 315 13.42 -14.63 19.32
CA ASP A 315 14.43 -13.85 20.02
C ASP A 315 15.57 -13.42 19.06
N LYS A 316 16.00 -14.30 18.15
CA LYS A 316 17.03 -13.97 17.14
C LYS A 316 16.52 -12.91 16.16
N VAL A 317 15.28 -13.06 15.70
CA VAL A 317 14.64 -12.08 14.79
C VAL A 317 14.45 -10.73 15.49
N GLU A 318 14.04 -10.71 16.77
CA GLU A 318 13.87 -9.44 17.51
C GLU A 318 15.23 -8.75 17.76
N SER A 319 16.32 -9.50 18.02
CA SER A 319 17.67 -8.93 18.09
C SER A 319 18.07 -8.27 16.77
N ALA A 320 17.93 -8.98 15.66
CA ALA A 320 18.26 -8.44 14.34
C ALA A 320 17.38 -7.25 13.94
N LYS A 321 16.11 -7.27 14.32
CA LYS A 321 15.19 -6.13 14.15
C LYS A 321 15.71 -4.88 14.87
N GLN A 322 16.18 -5.03 16.12
CA GLN A 322 16.77 -3.92 16.86
C GLN A 322 18.06 -3.42 16.18
N GLU A 323 18.91 -4.33 15.70
CA GLU A 323 20.14 -4.00 14.98
C GLU A 323 19.88 -3.25 13.66
N ILE A 324 18.77 -3.56 12.95
CA ILE A 324 18.29 -2.79 11.77
C ILE A 324 17.85 -1.38 12.20
N ILE A 325 17.07 -1.26 13.29
CA ILE A 325 16.60 0.03 13.81
C ILE A 325 17.77 0.92 14.23
N ASP A 326 18.79 0.35 14.86
CA ASP A 326 19.98 1.06 15.35
C ASP A 326 20.97 1.37 14.22
N GLY A 327 20.77 0.78 13.01
CA GLY A 327 21.66 0.93 11.85
C GLY A 327 22.92 0.08 11.90
N ASP A 328 22.98 -0.92 12.77
CA ASP A 328 24.10 -1.86 12.88
C ASP A 328 24.05 -2.93 11.77
N ILE A 329 22.85 -3.23 11.26
CA ILE A 329 22.64 -4.06 10.06
C ILE A 329 22.20 -3.16 8.91
N GLU A 330 23.00 -3.12 7.85
CA GLU A 330 22.68 -2.50 6.57
C GLU A 330 22.49 -3.61 5.51
N ILE A 331 21.29 -3.65 4.90
CA ILE A 331 20.95 -4.66 3.90
C ILE A 331 21.38 -4.16 2.52
N GLU A 332 22.29 -4.88 1.88
CA GLU A 332 22.84 -4.50 0.57
C GLU A 332 21.85 -4.70 -0.57
N LEU A 333 21.56 -3.62 -1.31
CA LEU A 333 20.63 -3.64 -2.44
C LEU A 333 21.30 -3.49 -3.82
N GLN A 334 22.63 -3.32 -3.85
CA GLN A 334 23.40 -3.18 -5.10
C GLN A 334 23.74 -4.51 -5.76
#